data_215eeeea6f049438bf7928ef4e930c98
#
_entry.id   215eeeea6f049438bf7928ef4e930c98
#
_cell.length_a   1.000
_cell.length_b   1.000
_cell.length_c   1.000
_cell.angle_alpha   90.00
_cell.angle_beta   90.00
_cell.angle_gamma   90.00
#
_symmetry.space_group_name_H-M   'P 1'
#
loop_
_entity.id
_entity.type
_entity.pdbx_description
1 polymer ?
#
loop_
_entity_poly.entity_id
_entity_poly.type
_entity_poly.pdbx_seq_one_letter_code
_entity_poly.pdbx_strand_id
1 'polypeptide(L)'
;MILQERQTKQKSLIYDALKTLDHPTATEVYGYLHEEHPSISRATVFRVLSGFASSGRAKELRYSGHDVRYDYNVEEHYHAHCKGCGKVADIFSTEFSKLGKYMQKQVNGFKIDGFVVEFSGTCENCLTATLR
;
A
#
# COMPACT_ATOMS: atom_id res chain seq x y z
N MET A 1 -28.16 -8.77 -12.27
CA MET A 1 -27.37 -8.23 -13.39
C MET A 1 -27.03 -6.77 -13.21
N ILE A 2 -27.98 -5.90 -12.98
CA ILE A 2 -27.73 -4.47 -12.74
C ILE A 2 -26.82 -4.26 -11.51
N LEU A 3 -27.06 -5.01 -10.43
CA LEU A 3 -26.26 -4.91 -9.23
C LEU A 3 -24.80 -5.32 -9.46
N GLN A 4 -24.58 -6.38 -10.25
CA GLN A 4 -23.24 -6.86 -10.58
C GLN A 4 -22.48 -5.88 -11.45
N GLU A 5 -23.15 -5.27 -12.44
CA GLU A 5 -22.55 -4.22 -13.29
C GLU A 5 -22.16 -2.99 -12.46
N ARG A 6 -23.02 -2.59 -11.53
CA ARG A 6 -22.77 -1.48 -10.61
C ARG A 6 -21.56 -1.75 -9.72
N GLN A 7 -21.47 -2.97 -9.17
CA GLN A 7 -20.34 -3.37 -8.33
C GLN A 7 -19.03 -3.38 -9.12
N THR A 8 -19.06 -3.89 -10.36
CA THR A 8 -17.89 -3.92 -11.23
C THR A 8 -17.43 -2.52 -11.58
N LYS A 9 -18.37 -1.62 -11.88
CA LYS A 9 -18.05 -0.22 -12.17
C LYS A 9 -17.43 0.48 -10.96
N GLN A 10 -17.97 0.27 -9.76
CA GLN A 10 -17.43 0.84 -8.53
C GLN A 10 -16.02 0.33 -8.24
N LYS A 11 -15.78 -0.96 -8.41
CA LYS A 11 -14.44 -1.56 -8.24
C LYS A 11 -13.44 -0.95 -9.22
N SER A 12 -13.85 -0.76 -10.47
CA SER A 12 -12.99 -0.15 -11.49
C SER A 12 -12.61 1.28 -11.13
N LEU A 13 -13.58 2.08 -10.66
CA LEU A 13 -13.35 3.46 -10.24
C LEU A 13 -12.40 3.52 -9.04
N ILE A 14 -12.59 2.63 -8.09
CA ILE A 14 -11.73 2.56 -6.89
C ILE A 14 -10.32 2.14 -7.27
N TYR A 15 -10.17 1.17 -8.17
CA TYR A 15 -8.85 0.73 -8.64
C TYR A 15 -8.13 1.84 -9.40
N ASP A 16 -8.85 2.59 -10.25
CA ASP A 16 -8.26 3.72 -10.98
C ASP A 16 -7.80 4.83 -10.03
N ALA A 17 -8.58 5.10 -8.99
CA ALA A 17 -8.19 6.05 -7.95
C ALA A 17 -6.92 5.59 -7.23
N LEU A 18 -6.84 4.29 -6.93
CA LEU A 18 -5.67 3.68 -6.29
C LEU A 18 -4.40 3.89 -7.13
N LYS A 19 -4.52 3.79 -8.45
CA LYS A 19 -3.39 3.99 -9.37
C LYS A 19 -3.00 5.47 -9.50
N THR A 20 -3.96 6.35 -9.37
CA THR A 20 -3.75 7.81 -9.52
C THR A 20 -3.12 8.42 -8.29
N LEU A 21 -3.51 7.95 -7.10
CA LEU A 21 -3.00 8.46 -5.83
C LEU A 21 -1.72 7.73 -5.44
N ASP A 22 -0.91 8.39 -4.62
CA ASP A 22 0.40 7.85 -4.19
C ASP A 22 0.24 7.17 -2.83
N HIS A 23 0.25 5.82 -2.83
CA HIS A 23 0.09 4.99 -1.63
C HIS A 23 -1.03 5.48 -0.71
N PRO A 24 -2.27 5.57 -1.23
CA PRO A 24 -3.34 6.21 -0.49
C PRO A 24 -3.88 5.36 0.64
N THR A 25 -4.42 6.03 1.65
CA THR A 25 -5.31 5.40 2.63
C THR A 25 -6.69 5.24 2.02
N ALA A 26 -7.53 4.39 2.62
CA ALA A 26 -8.92 4.24 2.18
C ALA A 26 -9.70 5.55 2.29
N THR A 27 -9.42 6.34 3.34
CA THR A 27 -10.05 7.65 3.51
C THR A 27 -9.66 8.61 2.38
N GLU A 28 -8.40 8.58 1.95
CA GLU A 28 -7.93 9.41 0.83
C GLU A 28 -8.60 8.98 -0.49
N VAL A 29 -8.75 7.68 -0.72
CA VAL A 29 -9.46 7.17 -1.91
C VAL A 29 -10.92 7.61 -1.90
N TYR A 30 -11.58 7.48 -0.75
CA TYR A 30 -12.96 7.93 -0.60
C TYR A 30 -13.10 9.42 -0.91
N GLY A 31 -12.25 10.25 -0.32
CA GLY A 31 -12.28 11.69 -0.55
C GLY A 31 -12.07 12.08 -2.01
N TYR A 32 -11.15 11.38 -2.68
CA TYR A 32 -10.88 11.60 -4.09
C TYR A 32 -12.09 11.29 -4.98
N LEU A 33 -12.83 10.22 -4.66
CA LEU A 33 -13.97 9.78 -5.47
C LEU A 33 -15.29 10.50 -5.11
N HIS A 34 -15.41 11.02 -3.91
CA HIS A 34 -16.69 11.49 -3.37
C HIS A 34 -17.36 12.58 -4.20
N GLU A 35 -16.60 13.52 -4.72
CA GLU A 35 -17.17 14.67 -5.46
C GLU A 35 -17.84 14.22 -6.76
N GLU A 36 -17.21 13.36 -7.52
CA GLU A 36 -17.74 12.90 -8.81
C GLU A 36 -18.64 11.67 -8.69
N HIS A 37 -18.47 10.88 -7.65
CA HIS A 37 -19.17 9.62 -7.45
C HIS A 37 -19.74 9.52 -6.03
N PRO A 38 -20.69 10.42 -5.67
CA PRO A 38 -21.21 10.45 -4.29
C PRO A 38 -21.99 9.19 -3.88
N SER A 39 -22.39 8.36 -4.85
CA SER A 39 -23.10 7.10 -4.55
C SER A 39 -22.18 6.01 -4.00
N ILE A 40 -20.86 6.16 -4.14
CA ILE A 40 -19.91 5.21 -3.59
C ILE A 40 -19.69 5.55 -2.11
N SER A 41 -20.13 4.66 -1.22
CA SER A 41 -20.02 4.89 0.22
C SER A 41 -18.61 4.64 0.73
N ARG A 42 -18.29 5.21 1.88
CA ARG A 42 -17.04 4.94 2.59
C ARG A 42 -16.86 3.44 2.84
N ALA A 43 -17.93 2.78 3.31
CA ALA A 43 -17.88 1.34 3.58
C ALA A 43 -17.54 0.53 2.32
N THR A 44 -18.09 0.93 1.16
CA THR A 44 -17.77 0.27 -0.11
C THR A 44 -16.30 0.42 -0.46
N VAL A 45 -15.74 1.63 -0.30
CA VAL A 45 -14.31 1.87 -0.59
C VAL A 45 -13.43 0.97 0.28
N PHE A 46 -13.69 0.95 1.59
CA PHE A 46 -12.91 0.12 2.52
C PHE A 46 -13.01 -1.36 2.17
N ARG A 47 -14.22 -1.84 1.89
CA ARG A 47 -14.46 -3.25 1.55
C ARG A 47 -13.76 -3.64 0.23
N VAL A 48 -13.85 -2.79 -0.78
CA VAL A 48 -13.25 -3.07 -2.10
C VAL A 48 -11.72 -3.06 -2.01
N LEU A 49 -11.14 -2.10 -1.30
CA LEU A 49 -9.68 -2.05 -1.13
C LEU A 49 -9.17 -3.27 -0.37
N SER A 50 -9.85 -3.67 0.70
CA SER A 50 -9.52 -4.91 1.43
C SER A 50 -9.61 -6.14 0.52
N GLY A 51 -10.61 -6.17 -0.35
CA GLY A 51 -10.77 -7.23 -1.34
C GLY A 51 -9.63 -7.28 -2.35
N PHE A 52 -9.15 -6.14 -2.80
CA PHE A 52 -7.98 -6.09 -3.69
C PHE A 52 -6.74 -6.63 -3.00
N ALA A 53 -6.54 -6.29 -1.73
CA ALA A 53 -5.41 -6.79 -0.95
C ALA A 53 -5.50 -8.31 -0.77
N SER A 54 -6.68 -8.83 -0.42
CA SER A 54 -6.91 -10.25 -0.22
C SER A 54 -6.72 -11.07 -1.50
N SER A 55 -7.08 -10.50 -2.66
CA SER A 55 -6.99 -11.17 -3.96
C SER A 55 -5.65 -10.99 -4.66
N GLY A 56 -4.72 -10.25 -4.08
CA GLY A 56 -3.40 -9.99 -4.67
C GLY A 56 -3.36 -8.91 -5.72
N ARG A 57 -4.43 -8.12 -5.88
CA ARG A 57 -4.47 -7.00 -6.84
C ARG A 57 -3.84 -5.73 -6.29
N ALA A 58 -3.65 -5.65 -4.98
CA ALA A 58 -2.99 -4.55 -4.30
C ALA A 58 -2.27 -5.09 -3.07
N LYS A 59 -1.34 -4.32 -2.55
CA LYS A 59 -0.68 -4.61 -1.28
C LYS A 59 -1.20 -3.69 -0.20
N GLU A 60 -1.41 -4.21 1.00
CA GLU A 60 -1.66 -3.42 2.19
C GLU A 60 -0.33 -3.09 2.87
N LEU A 61 -0.14 -1.83 3.21
CA LEU A 61 1.05 -1.36 3.92
C LEU A 61 0.61 -0.92 5.31
N ARG A 62 1.05 -1.67 6.31
CA ARG A 62 0.67 -1.43 7.72
C ARG A 62 1.88 -0.96 8.50
N TYR A 63 1.78 0.23 9.06
CA TYR A 63 2.81 0.83 9.89
C TYR A 63 2.21 1.26 11.22
N SER A 64 2.93 0.98 12.31
CA SER A 64 2.45 1.32 13.66
C SER A 64 2.17 2.81 13.79
N GLY A 65 0.99 3.16 14.32
CA GLY A 65 0.60 4.55 14.56
C GLY A 65 0.05 5.28 13.35
N HIS A 66 -0.11 4.61 12.20
CA HIS A 66 -0.60 5.21 10.97
C HIS A 66 -1.71 4.36 10.35
N ASP A 67 -2.55 5.00 9.53
CA ASP A 67 -3.59 4.31 8.79
C ASP A 67 -2.98 3.40 7.73
N VAL A 68 -3.68 2.31 7.40
CA VAL A 68 -3.28 1.39 6.34
C VAL A 68 -3.25 2.13 5.01
N ARG A 69 -2.17 1.94 4.26
CA ARG A 69 -2.04 2.47 2.90
C ARG A 69 -2.08 1.31 1.93
N TYR A 70 -2.37 1.62 0.67
CA TYR A 70 -2.52 0.62 -0.38
C TYR A 70 -1.59 0.94 -1.54
N ASP A 71 -1.01 -0.10 -2.12
CA ASP A 71 -0.12 0.00 -3.27
C ASP A 71 -0.65 -0.90 -4.39
N TYR A 72 -0.98 -0.31 -5.54
CA TYR A 72 -1.44 -1.09 -6.69
C TYR A 72 -0.31 -1.91 -7.31
N ASN A 73 0.95 -1.51 -7.12
CA ASN A 73 2.09 -2.23 -7.67
C ASN A 73 2.41 -3.44 -6.82
N VAL A 74 2.01 -4.61 -7.30
CA VAL A 74 2.21 -5.87 -6.58
C VAL A 74 3.54 -6.54 -6.93
N GLU A 75 4.32 -5.98 -7.85
CA GLU A 75 5.66 -6.45 -8.14
C GLU A 75 6.58 -6.22 -6.95
N GLU A 76 7.60 -7.06 -6.82
CA GLU A 76 8.51 -6.97 -5.68
C GLU A 76 9.26 -5.64 -5.67
N HIS A 77 9.06 -4.88 -4.61
CA HIS A 77 9.80 -3.66 -4.32
C HIS A 77 9.71 -3.39 -2.83
N TYR A 78 10.40 -2.36 -2.37
CA TYR A 78 10.51 -2.03 -0.95
C TYR A 78 9.98 -0.62 -0.71
N HIS A 79 9.75 -0.29 0.55
CA HIS A 79 9.16 0.99 0.91
C HIS A 79 9.97 1.67 2.00
N ALA A 80 10.05 3.01 1.91
CA ALA A 80 10.48 3.86 3.00
C ALA A 80 9.24 4.53 3.60
N HIS A 81 9.14 4.52 4.91
CA HIS A 81 7.99 5.03 5.64
C HIS A 81 8.41 6.19 6.54
N CYS A 82 7.75 7.33 6.41
CA CYS A 82 7.99 8.48 7.26
C CYS A 82 7.29 8.30 8.60
N LYS A 83 8.06 8.29 9.67
CA LYS A 83 7.51 8.14 11.03
C LYS A 83 6.70 9.35 11.48
N GLY A 84 6.95 10.51 10.88
CA GLY A 84 6.24 11.74 11.23
C GLY A 84 4.85 11.84 10.62
N CYS A 85 4.75 11.78 9.29
CA CYS A 85 3.49 12.01 8.59
C CYS A 85 2.87 10.76 7.96
N GLY A 86 3.57 9.62 7.97
CA GLY A 86 3.08 8.39 7.39
C GLY A 86 3.29 8.25 5.89
N LYS A 87 3.91 9.23 5.23
CA LYS A 87 4.19 9.15 3.80
C LYS A 87 5.03 7.92 3.48
N VAL A 88 4.70 7.27 2.36
CA VAL A 88 5.41 6.09 1.87
C VAL A 88 6.04 6.40 0.53
N ALA A 89 7.28 5.97 0.33
CA ALA A 89 7.99 6.09 -0.93
C ALA A 89 8.46 4.71 -1.37
N ASP A 90 8.44 4.47 -2.68
CA ASP A 90 8.92 3.21 -3.25
C ASP A 90 10.44 3.19 -3.35
N ILE A 91 11.02 2.03 -3.10
CA ILE A 91 12.44 1.77 -3.30
C ILE A 91 12.57 0.56 -4.22
N PHE A 92 13.19 0.75 -5.37
CA PHE A 92 13.45 -0.33 -6.31
C PHE A 92 14.91 -0.70 -6.23
N SER A 93 15.20 -1.94 -5.83
CA SER A 93 16.56 -2.41 -5.66
C SER A 93 16.61 -3.92 -5.90
N THR A 94 17.67 -4.38 -6.54
CA THR A 94 17.95 -5.81 -6.71
C THR A 94 18.94 -6.33 -5.66
N GLU A 95 19.42 -5.45 -4.78
CA GLU A 95 20.43 -5.81 -3.77
C GLU A 95 19.94 -6.89 -2.80
N PHE A 96 18.62 -6.95 -2.55
CA PHE A 96 18.06 -7.88 -1.58
C PHE A 96 17.67 -9.22 -2.19
N SER A 97 17.77 -9.41 -3.51
CA SER A 97 17.31 -10.62 -4.17
C SER A 97 18.04 -11.89 -3.71
N LYS A 98 19.26 -11.77 -3.22
CA LYS A 98 20.07 -12.89 -2.74
C LYS A 98 20.05 -13.05 -1.24
N LEU A 99 19.38 -12.16 -0.52
CA LEU A 99 19.41 -12.15 0.94
C LEU A 99 18.85 -13.44 1.55
N GLY A 100 17.76 -13.95 1.01
CA GLY A 100 17.15 -15.20 1.48
C GLY A 100 18.11 -16.39 1.38
N LYS A 101 18.81 -16.49 0.26
CA LYS A 101 19.80 -17.56 0.04
C LYS A 101 20.98 -17.44 1.00
N TYR A 102 21.46 -16.24 1.20
CA TYR A 102 22.55 -15.98 2.13
C TYR A 102 22.15 -16.35 3.56
N MET A 103 20.99 -15.90 3.98
CA MET A 103 20.50 -16.17 5.35
C MET A 103 20.18 -17.65 5.56
N GLN A 104 19.75 -18.36 4.52
CA GLN A 104 19.51 -19.80 4.61
C GLN A 104 20.77 -20.54 5.03
N LYS A 105 21.95 -20.08 4.59
CA LYS A 105 23.22 -20.68 4.95
C LYS A 105 23.60 -20.45 6.42
N GLN A 106 22.97 -19.48 7.08
CA GLN A 106 23.27 -19.12 8.46
C GLN A 106 22.45 -19.86 9.49
N VAL A 107 21.43 -20.64 9.06
CA VAL A 107 20.54 -21.35 9.96
C VAL A 107 20.38 -22.79 9.54
N ASN A 108 20.48 -23.71 10.52
CA ASN A 108 20.30 -25.15 10.30
C ASN A 108 18.91 -25.57 10.78
N GLY A 109 18.34 -26.57 10.09
CA GLY A 109 17.06 -27.13 10.50
C GLY A 109 15.85 -26.22 10.27
N PHE A 110 16.01 -25.19 9.41
CA PHE A 110 14.97 -24.22 9.15
C PHE A 110 14.99 -23.83 7.67
N LYS A 111 13.84 -23.93 7.00
CA LYS A 111 13.71 -23.50 5.60
C LYS A 111 13.16 -22.08 5.56
N ILE A 112 13.92 -21.15 5.01
CA ILE A 112 13.49 -19.76 4.84
C ILE A 112 12.72 -19.65 3.52
N ASP A 113 11.45 -19.26 3.59
CA ASP A 113 10.61 -19.10 2.40
C ASP A 113 10.55 -17.65 1.89
N GLY A 114 10.88 -16.68 2.73
CA GLY A 114 10.86 -15.27 2.34
C GLY A 114 11.36 -14.36 3.44
N PHE A 115 11.35 -13.08 3.15
CA PHE A 115 11.77 -12.06 4.11
C PHE A 115 11.06 -10.75 3.80
N VAL A 116 11.04 -9.86 4.78
CA VAL A 116 10.46 -8.52 4.66
C VAL A 116 11.56 -7.51 4.97
N VAL A 117 11.64 -6.46 4.15
CA VAL A 117 12.56 -5.35 4.37
C VAL A 117 11.74 -4.06 4.39
N GLU A 118 11.84 -3.32 5.47
CA GLU A 118 11.18 -2.03 5.63
C GLU A 118 12.19 -0.99 6.06
N PHE A 119 12.06 0.21 5.50
CA PHE A 119 12.90 1.35 5.89
C PHE A 119 12.03 2.40 6.53
N SER A 120 12.44 2.93 7.65
CA SER A 120 11.74 4.02 8.33
C SER A 120 12.67 5.22 8.45
N GLY A 121 12.07 6.40 8.40
CA GLY A 121 12.85 7.63 8.46
C GLY A 121 11.98 8.86 8.55
N THR A 122 12.45 9.96 8.00
CA THR A 122 11.75 11.24 8.01
C THR A 122 11.77 11.80 6.59
N CYS A 123 10.57 12.08 6.04
CA CYS A 123 10.47 12.62 4.69
C CYS A 123 10.95 14.08 4.64
N GLU A 124 11.17 14.57 3.43
CA GLU A 124 11.66 15.92 3.18
C GLU A 124 10.81 17.01 3.86
N ASN A 125 9.48 16.89 3.76
CA ASN A 125 8.58 17.85 4.38
C ASN A 125 8.68 17.86 5.90
N CYS A 126 8.81 16.69 6.52
CA CYS A 126 8.95 16.59 7.96
C CYS A 126 10.33 17.06 8.44
N LEU A 127 11.39 16.83 7.65
CA LEU A 127 12.72 17.35 7.94
C LEU A 127 12.70 18.87 7.94
N THR A 128 12.08 19.48 6.95
CA THR A 128 11.99 20.95 6.84
C THR A 128 11.19 21.53 8.01
N ALA A 129 10.08 20.88 8.39
CA ALA A 129 9.26 21.31 9.52
C ALA A 129 10.02 21.25 10.85
N THR A 130 10.87 20.22 11.02
CA THR A 130 11.66 20.03 12.24
C THR A 130 12.74 21.09 12.39
N LEU A 131 13.23 21.64 11.29
CA LEU A 131 14.28 22.66 11.30
C LEU A 131 13.76 24.06 11.59
N ARG A 132 12.45 24.25 11.65
CA ARG A 132 11.81 25.51 12.04
C ARG A 132 11.53 25.51 13.54
#